data_5a0e062a4de64ecb9a5a7a20e520df1c
#
_entry.id   5a0e062a4de64ecb9a5a7a20e520df1c
#
_cell.length_a   1.000
_cell.length_b   1.000
_cell.length_c   1.000
_cell.angle_alpha   90.00
_cell.angle_beta   90.00
_cell.angle_gamma   90.00
#
_symmetry.space_group_name_H-M   'P 1'
#
loop_
_entity.id
_entity.type
_entity.pdbx_description
1 polymer ?
#
loop_
_entity_poly.entity_id
_entity_poly.type
_entity_poly.pdbx_seq_one_letter_code
_entity_poly.pdbx_strand_id
1 'polypeptide(L)'
;MANLPGDSIQIAREYMDSLLVESRIIGAVRPTSRFEFLGESFDTPIMTAALSHIDLVGMAEGAVKAGAAVSIGMGDNDTLGEVINTGAKVMKIIKPYENHDEIYSRIKFAEENGAIAVGMDVEHSIHAGDPEPDNIHGLQMKLPSMDELREIIGSTKLPFFIKGALSVQDAERCAELGCRGIILSHHNGLMRYAVPPVRLLPKIREAVGDKLILIADGGMESGFDAFKALAIGADAVTVGRPLMAALKENGADGVRDKIKEMTDQLLAMMYRTSSADIRHIDPSVIWEK
;
A
#
# COMPACT_ATOMS: atom_id res chain seq x y z
N MET A 1 -14.25 20.10 8.98
CA MET A 1 -15.40 19.22 8.70
C MET A 1 -15.82 18.60 10.03
N ALA A 2 -17.11 18.59 10.37
CA ALA A 2 -17.58 17.93 11.58
C ALA A 2 -17.25 16.43 11.50
N ASN A 3 -16.65 15.87 12.55
CA ASN A 3 -16.38 14.43 12.63
C ASN A 3 -17.71 13.68 12.58
N LEU A 4 -17.97 13.02 11.48
CA LEU A 4 -19.15 12.18 11.35
C LEU A 4 -18.96 10.91 12.21
N PRO A 5 -20.00 10.42 12.90
CA PRO A 5 -19.90 9.17 13.64
C PRO A 5 -19.40 8.03 12.74
N GLY A 6 -18.40 7.27 13.19
CA GLY A 6 -17.85 6.13 12.44
C GLY A 6 -16.89 6.53 11.31
N ASP A 7 -16.26 7.69 11.40
CA ASP A 7 -15.18 8.08 10.50
C ASP A 7 -14.01 7.09 10.64
N SER A 8 -13.85 6.24 9.62
CA SER A 8 -12.83 5.17 9.63
C SER A 8 -11.41 5.71 9.58
N ILE A 9 -11.20 6.94 9.05
CA ILE A 9 -9.88 7.59 9.06
C ILE A 9 -9.50 7.95 10.49
N GLN A 10 -10.44 8.56 11.22
CA GLN A 10 -10.23 8.92 12.62
C GLN A 10 -10.03 7.65 13.48
N ILE A 11 -10.86 6.64 13.31
CA ILE A 11 -10.75 5.36 14.02
C ILE A 11 -9.37 4.71 13.76
N ALA A 12 -8.90 4.74 12.52
CA ALA A 12 -7.57 4.21 12.17
C ALA A 12 -6.44 5.03 12.83
N ARG A 13 -6.56 6.36 12.88
CA ARG A 13 -5.57 7.21 13.55
C ARG A 13 -5.54 6.97 15.06
N GLU A 14 -6.71 6.91 15.70
CA GLU A 14 -6.83 6.62 17.14
C GLU A 14 -6.22 5.26 17.49
N TYR A 15 -6.42 4.24 16.64
CA TYR A 15 -5.77 2.95 16.82
C TYR A 15 -4.25 3.04 16.71
N MET A 16 -3.73 3.69 15.67
CA MET A 16 -2.29 3.88 15.51
C MET A 16 -1.66 4.63 16.70
N ASP A 17 -2.37 5.63 17.25
CA ASP A 17 -1.92 6.40 18.42
C ASP A 17 -2.01 5.61 19.73
N SER A 18 -2.85 4.57 19.78
CA SER A 18 -2.94 3.66 20.94
C SER A 18 -1.77 2.65 21.00
N LEU A 19 -1.08 2.42 19.89
CA LEU A 19 0.08 1.52 19.86
C LEU A 19 1.31 2.22 20.43
N LEU A 20 1.83 1.70 21.53
CA LEU A 20 3.05 2.16 22.19
C LEU A 20 4.22 1.24 21.80
N VAL A 21 5.46 1.75 21.94
CA VAL A 21 6.67 1.01 21.60
C VAL A 21 7.59 0.91 22.79
N GLU A 22 7.93 -0.32 23.16
CA GLU A 22 8.91 -0.62 24.21
C GLU A 22 10.33 -0.39 23.72
N SER A 23 11.12 0.38 24.47
CA SER A 23 12.51 0.60 24.15
C SER A 23 13.39 -0.58 24.59
N ARG A 24 14.22 -1.10 23.68
CA ARG A 24 15.19 -2.19 23.91
C ARG A 24 16.54 -1.80 23.33
N ILE A 25 17.25 -0.87 23.97
CA ILE A 25 18.46 -0.25 23.41
C ILE A 25 19.76 -0.98 23.76
N ILE A 26 19.75 -1.83 24.79
CA ILE A 26 20.98 -2.52 25.21
C ILE A 26 21.37 -3.59 24.20
N GLY A 27 22.53 -3.43 23.57
CA GLY A 27 23.00 -4.32 22.50
C GLY A 27 22.51 -3.94 21.10
N ALA A 28 21.85 -2.78 20.96
CA ALA A 28 21.38 -2.30 19.66
C ALA A 28 22.53 -2.13 18.67
N VAL A 29 22.28 -2.54 17.43
CA VAL A 29 23.18 -2.33 16.28
C VAL A 29 22.59 -1.31 15.34
N ARG A 30 23.43 -0.70 14.48
CA ARG A 30 22.95 0.23 13.48
C ARG A 30 22.02 -0.49 12.50
N PRO A 31 20.75 -0.08 12.40
CA PRO A 31 19.79 -0.77 11.55
C PRO A 31 19.97 -0.44 10.07
N THR A 32 19.34 -1.26 9.22
CA THR A 32 19.16 -0.99 7.80
C THR A 32 17.68 -1.04 7.44
N SER A 33 17.22 -0.07 6.63
CA SER A 33 15.86 -0.04 6.04
C SER A 33 15.80 -0.69 4.67
N ARG A 34 16.91 -1.27 4.17
CA ARG A 34 16.92 -1.94 2.86
C ARG A 34 15.80 -2.95 2.75
N PHE A 35 15.14 -2.90 1.59
CA PHE A 35 13.93 -3.65 1.31
C PHE A 35 14.04 -4.35 -0.04
N GLU A 36 13.96 -5.68 -0.02
CA GLU A 36 13.88 -6.49 -1.23
C GLU A 36 12.42 -6.77 -1.56
N PHE A 37 11.97 -6.32 -2.72
CA PHE A 37 10.58 -6.42 -3.14
C PHE A 37 10.49 -6.82 -4.61
N LEU A 38 9.89 -7.98 -4.88
CA LEU A 38 9.66 -8.53 -6.22
C LEU A 38 10.93 -8.62 -7.10
N GLY A 39 12.08 -8.92 -6.47
CA GLY A 39 13.36 -9.03 -7.15
C GLY A 39 14.11 -7.71 -7.35
N GLU A 40 13.56 -6.62 -6.89
CA GLU A 40 14.19 -5.29 -6.91
C GLU A 40 14.60 -4.88 -5.49
N SER A 41 15.67 -4.08 -5.37
CA SER A 41 16.21 -3.58 -4.10
C SER A 41 15.88 -2.11 -3.92
N PHE A 42 15.39 -1.74 -2.75
CA PHE A 42 15.01 -0.38 -2.38
C PHE A 42 15.70 0.05 -1.08
N ASP A 43 15.85 1.36 -0.88
CA ASP A 43 16.46 1.90 0.34
C ASP A 43 15.46 1.96 1.52
N THR A 44 14.16 1.78 1.26
CA THR A 44 13.10 1.90 2.26
C THR A 44 11.88 1.03 1.93
N PRO A 45 11.18 0.46 2.92
CA PRO A 45 9.90 -0.22 2.72
C PRO A 45 8.72 0.75 2.58
N ILE A 46 8.96 2.05 2.58
CA ILE A 46 7.95 3.10 2.45
C ILE A 46 7.75 3.39 0.96
N MET A 47 6.56 3.08 0.45
CA MET A 47 6.17 3.21 -0.95
C MET A 47 5.17 4.36 -1.13
N THR A 48 4.99 4.85 -2.35
CA THR A 48 3.85 5.72 -2.65
C THR A 48 2.54 4.93 -2.60
N ALA A 49 1.46 5.54 -2.14
CA ALA A 49 0.13 4.94 -2.27
C ALA A 49 -0.36 4.98 -3.72
N ALA A 50 -1.34 4.12 -4.05
CA ALA A 50 -1.97 4.09 -5.37
C ALA A 50 -2.89 5.31 -5.57
N LEU A 51 -2.28 6.46 -5.81
CA LEU A 51 -2.94 7.75 -5.98
C LEU A 51 -3.34 8.00 -7.43
N SER A 52 -4.22 9.00 -7.63
CA SER A 52 -4.68 9.48 -8.93
C SER A 52 -5.03 10.97 -8.84
N HIS A 53 -5.21 11.65 -9.99
CA HIS A 53 -5.56 13.06 -10.08
C HIS A 53 -4.57 14.03 -9.41
N ILE A 54 -3.30 13.67 -9.42
CA ILE A 54 -2.17 14.48 -8.97
C ILE A 54 -1.05 14.38 -10.00
N ASP A 55 0.02 15.13 -9.82
CA ASP A 55 1.25 14.96 -10.59
C ASP A 55 1.93 13.63 -10.23
N LEU A 56 1.54 12.55 -10.93
CA LEU A 56 2.08 11.21 -10.73
C LEU A 56 3.53 11.08 -11.16
N VAL A 57 3.95 11.86 -12.17
CA VAL A 57 5.35 11.87 -12.65
C VAL A 57 6.25 12.49 -11.59
N GLY A 58 5.91 13.68 -11.08
CA GLY A 58 6.64 14.30 -9.98
C GLY A 58 6.68 13.47 -8.71
N MET A 59 5.56 12.76 -8.40
CA MET A 59 5.52 11.80 -7.29
C MET A 59 6.53 10.66 -7.49
N ALA A 60 6.59 10.09 -8.70
CA ALA A 60 7.49 9.00 -9.04
C ALA A 60 8.96 9.44 -9.03
N GLU A 61 9.28 10.60 -9.62
CA GLU A 61 10.64 11.16 -9.58
C GLU A 61 11.15 11.34 -8.16
N GLY A 62 10.30 11.85 -7.27
CA GLY A 62 10.65 12.02 -5.86
C GLY A 62 10.90 10.70 -5.16
N ALA A 63 10.05 9.70 -5.40
CA ALA A 63 10.20 8.35 -4.85
C ALA A 63 11.48 7.66 -5.36
N VAL A 64 11.78 7.76 -6.66
CA VAL A 64 13.04 7.25 -7.25
C VAL A 64 14.26 7.89 -6.58
N LYS A 65 14.27 9.21 -6.42
CA LYS A 65 15.36 9.93 -5.73
C LYS A 65 15.51 9.52 -4.25
N ALA A 66 14.47 8.97 -3.65
CA ALA A 66 14.48 8.45 -2.28
C ALA A 66 14.77 6.94 -2.20
N GLY A 67 14.96 6.26 -3.32
CA GLY A 67 15.16 4.81 -3.38
C GLY A 67 13.93 4.00 -2.99
N ALA A 68 12.72 4.51 -3.27
CA ALA A 68 11.45 3.90 -2.91
C ALA A 68 10.72 3.30 -4.11
N ALA A 69 9.93 2.24 -3.87
CA ALA A 69 9.02 1.69 -4.86
C ALA A 69 7.81 2.62 -5.10
N VAL A 70 7.26 2.58 -6.30
CA VAL A 70 6.13 3.43 -6.70
C VAL A 70 4.89 2.57 -6.90
N SER A 71 3.78 2.97 -6.29
CA SER A 71 2.46 2.47 -6.61
C SER A 71 1.62 3.60 -7.20
N ILE A 72 0.90 3.32 -8.28
CA ILE A 72 -0.02 4.27 -8.90
C ILE A 72 -1.40 3.66 -9.07
N GLY A 73 -2.42 4.48 -8.90
CA GLY A 73 -3.82 4.12 -9.08
C GLY A 73 -4.33 4.36 -10.50
N MET A 74 -5.42 5.10 -10.60
CA MET A 74 -6.00 5.49 -11.88
C MET A 74 -5.01 6.33 -12.70
N GLY A 75 -5.17 6.31 -13.96
CA GLY A 75 -4.39 6.92 -15.00
C GLY A 75 -4.50 6.03 -16.24
N ASP A 76 -4.39 6.62 -17.40
CA ASP A 76 -4.32 5.90 -18.67
C ASP A 76 -2.94 5.25 -18.86
N ASN A 77 -2.79 4.60 -19.99
CA ASN A 77 -1.54 3.95 -20.34
C ASN A 77 -0.42 4.97 -20.60
N ASP A 78 -0.73 6.15 -21.14
CA ASP A 78 0.26 7.20 -21.39
C ASP A 78 0.85 7.70 -20.07
N THR A 79 0.01 7.98 -19.07
CA THR A 79 0.45 8.33 -17.72
C THR A 79 1.34 7.25 -17.10
N LEU A 80 0.98 5.96 -17.26
CA LEU A 80 1.81 4.86 -16.78
C LEU A 80 3.18 4.84 -17.46
N GLY A 81 3.21 5.06 -18.79
CA GLY A 81 4.44 5.15 -19.57
C GLY A 81 5.36 6.28 -19.09
N GLU A 82 4.79 7.48 -18.87
CA GLU A 82 5.54 8.62 -18.33
C GLU A 82 6.14 8.32 -16.95
N VAL A 83 5.37 7.71 -16.05
CA VAL A 83 5.86 7.33 -14.71
C VAL A 83 6.97 6.29 -14.81
N ILE A 84 6.85 5.27 -15.66
CA ILE A 84 7.91 4.27 -15.86
C ILE A 84 9.18 4.92 -16.43
N ASN A 85 9.05 5.88 -17.34
CA ASN A 85 10.16 6.60 -17.93
C ASN A 85 10.98 7.44 -16.93
N THR A 86 10.46 7.73 -15.73
CA THR A 86 11.25 8.31 -14.63
C THR A 86 12.31 7.35 -14.06
N GLY A 87 12.29 6.08 -14.45
CA GLY A 87 13.09 4.99 -13.87
C GLY A 87 12.42 4.33 -12.67
N ALA A 88 11.19 4.68 -12.38
CA ALA A 88 10.43 4.12 -11.25
C ALA A 88 10.13 2.63 -11.46
N LYS A 89 10.28 1.86 -10.39
CA LYS A 89 9.78 0.49 -10.28
C LYS A 89 8.32 0.53 -9.83
N VAL A 90 7.42 0.33 -10.79
CA VAL A 90 5.99 0.66 -10.64
C VAL A 90 5.14 -0.57 -10.39
N MET A 91 4.30 -0.51 -9.38
CA MET A 91 3.13 -1.38 -9.20
C MET A 91 1.88 -0.62 -9.68
N LYS A 92 1.23 -1.09 -10.74
CA LYS A 92 0.00 -0.50 -11.28
C LYS A 92 -1.23 -1.10 -10.63
N ILE A 93 -2.04 -0.27 -9.96
CA ILE A 93 -3.33 -0.67 -9.39
C ILE A 93 -4.46 -0.25 -10.33
N ILE A 94 -5.22 -1.22 -10.80
CA ILE A 94 -6.31 -1.09 -11.77
C ILE A 94 -7.64 -1.10 -11.02
N LYS A 95 -8.66 -0.45 -11.55
CA LYS A 95 -10.02 -0.51 -11.02
C LYS A 95 -10.76 -1.75 -11.55
N PRO A 96 -11.76 -2.24 -10.82
CA PRO A 96 -12.58 -3.37 -11.24
C PRO A 96 -13.63 -2.93 -12.27
N TYR A 97 -13.17 -2.58 -13.48
CA TYR A 97 -14.04 -2.16 -14.56
C TYR A 97 -15.01 -3.28 -14.97
N GLU A 98 -16.30 -2.96 -15.21
CA GLU A 98 -17.27 -3.91 -15.75
C GLU A 98 -16.83 -4.42 -17.13
N ASN A 99 -16.25 -3.56 -17.95
CA ASN A 99 -15.63 -3.94 -19.20
C ASN A 99 -14.24 -4.55 -18.93
N HIS A 100 -14.15 -5.86 -18.99
CA HIS A 100 -12.89 -6.57 -18.78
C HIS A 100 -11.82 -6.27 -19.84
N ASP A 101 -12.18 -5.83 -21.05
CA ASP A 101 -11.19 -5.43 -22.06
C ASP A 101 -10.34 -4.26 -21.57
N GLU A 102 -10.92 -3.36 -20.77
CA GLU A 102 -10.20 -2.28 -20.11
C GLU A 102 -9.18 -2.82 -19.10
N ILE A 103 -9.55 -3.85 -18.35
CA ILE A 103 -8.66 -4.50 -17.38
C ILE A 103 -7.49 -5.17 -18.13
N TYR A 104 -7.78 -6.00 -19.12
CA TYR A 104 -6.76 -6.73 -19.87
C TYR A 104 -5.83 -5.80 -20.65
N SER A 105 -6.36 -4.74 -21.25
CA SER A 105 -5.55 -3.74 -21.96
C SER A 105 -4.54 -3.06 -21.03
N ARG A 106 -4.95 -2.68 -19.81
CA ARG A 106 -4.09 -2.02 -18.81
C ARG A 106 -3.04 -2.98 -18.24
N ILE A 107 -3.43 -4.23 -17.97
CA ILE A 107 -2.50 -5.28 -17.53
C ILE A 107 -1.43 -5.52 -18.60
N LYS A 108 -1.85 -5.71 -19.84
CA LYS A 108 -0.94 -5.95 -20.96
C LYS A 108 0.03 -4.79 -21.14
N PHE A 109 -0.47 -3.55 -21.12
CA PHE A 109 0.40 -2.38 -21.24
C PHE A 109 1.42 -2.33 -20.10
N ALA A 110 1.01 -2.56 -18.85
CA ALA A 110 1.90 -2.58 -17.69
C ALA A 110 3.00 -3.65 -17.83
N GLU A 111 2.64 -4.85 -18.28
CA GLU A 111 3.59 -5.96 -18.51
C GLU A 111 4.58 -5.63 -19.63
N GLU A 112 4.11 -5.11 -20.76
CA GLU A 112 4.95 -4.78 -21.92
C GLU A 112 5.90 -3.60 -21.67
N ASN A 113 5.58 -2.70 -20.74
CA ASN A 113 6.38 -1.51 -20.42
C ASN A 113 7.21 -1.62 -19.13
N GLY A 114 7.27 -2.80 -18.50
CA GLY A 114 8.21 -3.06 -17.41
C GLY A 114 7.73 -2.63 -16.03
N ALA A 115 6.41 -2.59 -15.79
CA ALA A 115 5.89 -2.56 -14.43
C ALA A 115 6.36 -3.81 -13.65
N ILE A 116 6.63 -3.67 -12.35
CA ILE A 116 7.09 -4.79 -11.52
C ILE A 116 5.93 -5.62 -10.93
N ALA A 117 4.72 -5.07 -10.93
CA ALA A 117 3.50 -5.73 -10.48
C ALA A 117 2.26 -5.02 -11.04
N VAL A 118 1.16 -5.75 -11.04
CA VAL A 118 -0.19 -5.20 -11.24
C VAL A 118 -1.08 -5.58 -10.06
N GLY A 119 -2.17 -4.87 -9.88
CA GLY A 119 -3.16 -5.22 -8.87
C GLY A 119 -4.51 -4.62 -9.16
N MET A 120 -5.53 -5.01 -8.38
CA MET A 120 -6.90 -4.51 -8.49
C MET A 120 -7.39 -3.92 -7.18
N ASP A 121 -7.96 -2.73 -7.25
CA ASP A 121 -8.61 -2.05 -6.12
C ASP A 121 -10.09 -2.46 -6.06
N VAL A 122 -10.38 -3.52 -5.33
CA VAL A 122 -11.73 -4.13 -5.27
C VAL A 122 -12.72 -3.31 -4.44
N GLU A 123 -12.25 -2.43 -3.56
CA GLU A 123 -13.11 -1.65 -2.68
C GLU A 123 -13.92 -0.59 -3.43
N HIS A 124 -13.44 -0.16 -4.60
CA HIS A 124 -14.13 0.77 -5.50
C HIS A 124 -15.16 0.11 -6.44
N SER A 125 -15.56 -1.11 -6.18
CA SER A 125 -16.62 -1.76 -6.95
C SER A 125 -18.02 -1.24 -6.61
N ILE A 126 -18.19 -0.68 -5.41
CA ILE A 126 -19.48 -0.21 -4.87
C ILE A 126 -19.32 1.23 -4.40
N HIS A 127 -20.34 2.04 -4.64
CA HIS A 127 -20.39 3.43 -4.17
C HIS A 127 -20.41 3.52 -2.63
N ALA A 128 -19.75 4.53 -2.08
CA ALA A 128 -19.58 4.72 -0.62
C ALA A 128 -20.85 5.19 0.10
N GLY A 129 -22.02 4.86 -0.28
CA GLY A 129 -23.24 5.32 0.40
C GLY A 129 -24.52 4.62 -0.02
N ASP A 130 -24.43 3.81 -1.06
CA ASP A 130 -25.51 3.02 -1.57
C ASP A 130 -25.00 1.70 -2.16
N PRO A 131 -25.87 0.73 -2.46
CA PRO A 131 -25.46 -0.58 -2.99
C PRO A 131 -25.19 -0.58 -4.50
N GLU A 132 -25.29 0.56 -5.16
CA GLU A 132 -25.05 0.65 -6.61
C GLU A 132 -23.57 0.53 -6.94
N PRO A 133 -23.25 -0.08 -8.10
CA PRO A 133 -21.88 -0.09 -8.61
C PRO A 133 -21.35 1.33 -8.81
N ASP A 134 -20.08 1.55 -8.46
CA ASP A 134 -19.45 2.86 -8.67
C ASP A 134 -19.29 3.17 -10.17
N ASN A 135 -19.32 4.45 -10.51
CA ASN A 135 -19.05 4.94 -11.87
C ASN A 135 -17.97 6.02 -11.80
N ILE A 136 -16.80 5.70 -12.31
CA ILE A 136 -15.65 6.59 -12.27
C ILE A 136 -15.33 7.05 -13.68
N HIS A 137 -15.50 8.34 -13.93
CA HIS A 137 -15.27 8.96 -15.25
C HIS A 137 -16.03 8.30 -16.41
N GLY A 138 -17.27 7.88 -16.17
CA GLY A 138 -18.09 7.23 -17.18
C GLY A 138 -17.82 5.74 -17.38
N LEU A 139 -16.86 5.17 -16.63
CA LEU A 139 -16.58 3.74 -16.62
C LEU A 139 -17.30 3.10 -15.42
N GLN A 140 -18.17 2.15 -15.72
CA GLN A 140 -18.91 1.38 -14.73
C GLN A 140 -17.96 0.41 -14.02
N MET A 141 -18.05 0.36 -12.68
CA MET A 141 -17.33 -0.62 -11.86
C MET A 141 -18.19 -1.82 -11.58
N LYS A 142 -17.56 -2.98 -11.43
CA LYS A 142 -18.22 -4.21 -11.03
C LYS A 142 -17.20 -5.12 -10.36
N LEU A 143 -17.50 -5.60 -9.16
CA LEU A 143 -16.64 -6.58 -8.50
C LEU A 143 -16.65 -7.89 -9.31
N PRO A 144 -15.49 -8.36 -9.81
CA PRO A 144 -15.41 -9.63 -10.49
C PRO A 144 -15.75 -10.79 -9.54
N SER A 145 -16.41 -11.83 -10.05
CA SER A 145 -16.57 -13.10 -9.36
C SER A 145 -15.20 -13.78 -9.10
N MET A 146 -15.19 -14.81 -8.27
CA MET A 146 -13.95 -15.57 -8.01
C MET A 146 -13.36 -16.20 -9.27
N ASP A 147 -14.19 -16.64 -10.22
CA ASP A 147 -13.73 -17.22 -11.47
C ASP A 147 -13.17 -16.15 -12.42
N GLU A 148 -13.86 -15.01 -12.54
CA GLU A 148 -13.36 -13.85 -13.30
C GLU A 148 -12.04 -13.33 -12.70
N LEU A 149 -11.90 -13.24 -11.37
CA LEU A 149 -10.64 -12.88 -10.73
C LEU A 149 -9.52 -13.88 -11.06
N ARG A 150 -9.83 -15.17 -11.06
CA ARG A 150 -8.85 -16.20 -11.43
C ARG A 150 -8.37 -16.04 -12.87
N GLU A 151 -9.27 -15.73 -13.80
CA GLU A 151 -8.94 -15.46 -15.20
C GLU A 151 -8.09 -14.19 -15.32
N ILE A 152 -8.47 -13.10 -14.66
CA ILE A 152 -7.72 -11.85 -14.68
C ILE A 152 -6.32 -12.04 -14.11
N ILE A 153 -6.18 -12.69 -12.96
CA ILE A 153 -4.87 -12.97 -12.34
C ILE A 153 -4.02 -13.85 -13.27
N GLY A 154 -4.64 -14.86 -13.89
CA GLY A 154 -3.96 -15.76 -14.83
C GLY A 154 -3.60 -15.14 -16.18
N SER A 155 -4.09 -13.94 -16.50
CA SER A 155 -3.84 -13.27 -17.78
C SER A 155 -2.46 -12.61 -17.88
N THR A 156 -1.71 -12.53 -16.79
CA THR A 156 -0.39 -11.88 -16.73
C THR A 156 0.65 -12.74 -16.04
N LYS A 157 1.92 -12.50 -16.36
CA LYS A 157 3.08 -13.07 -15.65
C LYS A 157 3.55 -12.18 -14.50
N LEU A 158 3.05 -10.94 -14.43
CA LEU A 158 3.40 -10.04 -13.35
C LEU A 158 2.80 -10.51 -12.02
N PRO A 159 3.50 -10.32 -10.89
CA PRO A 159 2.93 -10.49 -9.57
C PRO A 159 1.63 -9.68 -9.44
N PHE A 160 0.54 -10.34 -9.01
CA PHE A 160 -0.78 -9.71 -8.89
C PHE A 160 -1.11 -9.41 -7.42
N PHE A 161 -1.64 -8.21 -7.15
CA PHE A 161 -2.04 -7.77 -5.83
C PHE A 161 -3.53 -7.42 -5.79
N ILE A 162 -4.19 -7.72 -4.67
CA ILE A 162 -5.53 -7.19 -4.38
C ILE A 162 -5.39 -6.07 -3.36
N LYS A 163 -5.93 -4.89 -3.68
CA LYS A 163 -6.06 -3.76 -2.76
C LYS A 163 -7.50 -3.70 -2.26
N GLY A 164 -7.66 -3.58 -0.93
CA GLY A 164 -8.97 -3.52 -0.28
C GLY A 164 -9.41 -4.85 0.36
N ALA A 165 -8.59 -5.90 0.35
CA ALA A 165 -8.84 -7.11 1.14
C ALA A 165 -8.60 -6.81 2.63
N LEU A 166 -9.68 -6.75 3.43
CA LEU A 166 -9.67 -6.32 4.83
C LEU A 166 -10.27 -7.36 5.78
N SER A 167 -10.08 -8.63 5.46
CA SER A 167 -10.46 -9.73 6.34
C SER A 167 -9.49 -10.90 6.19
N VAL A 168 -9.40 -11.75 7.21
CA VAL A 168 -8.68 -13.03 7.12
C VAL A 168 -9.25 -13.88 5.98
N GLN A 169 -10.57 -13.93 5.85
CA GLN A 169 -11.25 -14.70 4.82
C GLN A 169 -10.86 -14.22 3.40
N ASP A 170 -10.79 -12.91 3.16
CA ASP A 170 -10.41 -12.41 1.84
C ASP A 170 -8.91 -12.59 1.58
N ALA A 171 -8.06 -12.50 2.61
CA ALA A 171 -6.64 -12.81 2.48
C ALA A 171 -6.40 -14.28 2.11
N GLU A 172 -7.12 -15.22 2.74
CA GLU A 172 -7.06 -16.64 2.36
C GLU A 172 -7.53 -16.87 0.92
N ARG A 173 -8.63 -16.24 0.50
CA ARG A 173 -9.09 -16.28 -0.91
C ARG A 173 -8.07 -15.73 -1.89
N CYS A 174 -7.41 -14.61 -1.55
CA CYS A 174 -6.34 -14.06 -2.37
C CYS A 174 -5.16 -15.05 -2.52
N ALA A 175 -4.80 -15.74 -1.45
CA ALA A 175 -3.78 -16.78 -1.50
C ALA A 175 -4.20 -17.98 -2.38
N GLU A 176 -5.47 -18.42 -2.29
CA GLU A 176 -6.04 -19.48 -3.13
C GLU A 176 -6.12 -19.10 -4.61
N LEU A 177 -6.35 -17.81 -4.92
CA LEU A 177 -6.35 -17.28 -6.27
C LEU A 177 -4.95 -17.16 -6.87
N GLY A 178 -3.89 -17.33 -6.08
CA GLY A 178 -2.51 -17.17 -6.53
C GLY A 178 -2.02 -15.75 -6.56
N CYS A 179 -2.66 -14.82 -5.82
CA CYS A 179 -2.14 -13.48 -5.65
C CYS A 179 -0.75 -13.50 -5.01
N ARG A 180 0.10 -12.56 -5.38
CA ARG A 180 1.41 -12.38 -4.75
C ARG A 180 1.32 -11.64 -3.42
N GLY A 181 0.31 -10.80 -3.24
CA GLY A 181 0.11 -10.05 -2.02
C GLY A 181 -1.19 -9.28 -1.99
N ILE A 182 -1.40 -8.61 -0.88
CA ILE A 182 -2.55 -7.73 -0.67
C ILE A 182 -2.10 -6.37 -0.12
N ILE A 183 -2.84 -5.32 -0.48
CA ILE A 183 -2.70 -3.99 0.11
C ILE A 183 -3.90 -3.79 1.04
N LEU A 184 -3.64 -3.81 2.34
CA LEU A 184 -4.66 -3.61 3.37
C LEU A 184 -5.02 -2.13 3.42
N SER A 185 -6.10 -1.78 2.75
CA SER A 185 -6.54 -0.40 2.55
C SER A 185 -8.04 -0.29 2.72
N HIS A 186 -8.51 0.69 3.48
CA HIS A 186 -9.93 1.08 3.52
C HIS A 186 -10.23 2.28 2.61
N HIS A 187 -9.39 2.47 1.61
CA HIS A 187 -9.51 3.50 0.57
C HIS A 187 -9.91 4.89 1.12
N ASN A 188 -9.18 5.32 2.16
CA ASN A 188 -9.45 6.58 2.85
C ASN A 188 -10.86 6.68 3.48
N GLY A 189 -11.40 5.55 3.94
CA GLY A 189 -12.63 5.52 4.75
C GLY A 189 -13.93 5.42 3.94
N LEU A 190 -13.93 4.73 2.80
CA LEU A 190 -15.15 4.46 2.04
C LEU A 190 -16.22 3.77 2.89
N MET A 191 -15.83 2.76 3.65
CA MET A 191 -16.72 2.10 4.61
C MET A 191 -16.65 2.78 5.96
N ARG A 192 -17.79 3.20 6.50
CA ARG A 192 -17.90 3.72 7.87
C ARG A 192 -17.78 2.60 8.89
N TYR A 193 -17.23 2.91 10.06
CA TYR A 193 -16.98 1.94 11.14
C TYR A 193 -16.05 0.78 10.71
N ALA A 194 -15.24 0.95 9.66
CA ALA A 194 -14.29 -0.07 9.24
C ALA A 194 -13.25 -0.34 10.33
N VAL A 195 -12.90 -1.61 10.49
CA VAL A 195 -11.76 -1.97 11.34
C VAL A 195 -10.48 -1.38 10.71
N PRO A 196 -9.63 -0.70 11.49
CA PRO A 196 -8.36 -0.19 10.96
C PRO A 196 -7.56 -1.27 10.25
N PRO A 197 -7.05 -1.02 9.02
CA PRO A 197 -6.26 -2.01 8.29
C PRO A 197 -5.10 -2.58 9.11
N VAL A 198 -4.39 -1.72 9.84
CA VAL A 198 -3.25 -2.09 10.69
C VAL A 198 -3.68 -3.01 11.84
N ARG A 199 -4.89 -2.87 12.37
CA ARG A 199 -5.43 -3.76 13.42
C ARG A 199 -5.68 -5.19 12.94
N LEU A 200 -5.89 -5.37 11.65
CA LEU A 200 -6.11 -6.67 11.03
C LEU A 200 -4.81 -7.43 10.73
N LEU A 201 -3.69 -6.72 10.59
CA LEU A 201 -2.39 -7.28 10.19
C LEU A 201 -1.98 -8.52 10.98
N PRO A 202 -1.99 -8.56 12.33
CA PRO A 202 -1.52 -9.73 13.07
C PRO A 202 -2.33 -10.98 12.75
N LYS A 203 -3.66 -10.85 12.67
CA LYS A 203 -4.55 -11.98 12.37
C LYS A 203 -4.40 -12.48 10.93
N ILE A 204 -4.24 -11.56 9.98
CA ILE A 204 -4.01 -11.89 8.58
C ILE A 204 -2.64 -12.56 8.42
N ARG A 205 -1.58 -12.01 9.02
CA ARG A 205 -0.24 -12.61 9.00
C ARG A 205 -0.24 -14.03 9.59
N GLU A 206 -0.93 -14.23 10.71
CA GLU A 206 -1.09 -15.55 11.32
C GLU A 206 -1.77 -16.56 10.36
N ALA A 207 -2.79 -16.14 9.64
CA ALA A 207 -3.56 -17.01 8.75
C ALA A 207 -2.81 -17.34 7.45
N VAL A 208 -2.18 -16.34 6.82
CA VAL A 208 -1.57 -16.53 5.49
C VAL A 208 -0.06 -16.79 5.54
N GLY A 209 0.60 -16.51 6.67
CA GLY A 209 2.06 -16.62 6.80
C GLY A 209 2.78 -15.84 5.71
N ASP A 210 3.81 -16.46 5.11
CA ASP A 210 4.61 -15.86 4.02
C ASP A 210 4.03 -16.13 2.62
N LYS A 211 2.83 -16.69 2.52
CA LYS A 211 2.17 -16.93 1.22
C LYS A 211 1.84 -15.63 0.49
N LEU A 212 1.54 -14.57 1.25
CA LEU A 212 1.22 -13.26 0.72
C LEU A 212 2.17 -12.18 1.27
N ILE A 213 2.55 -11.27 0.40
CA ILE A 213 3.14 -9.98 0.81
C ILE A 213 2.00 -9.11 1.35
N LEU A 214 2.18 -8.58 2.57
CA LEU A 214 1.20 -7.72 3.22
C LEU A 214 1.69 -6.27 3.21
N ILE A 215 1.01 -5.40 2.47
CA ILE A 215 1.32 -3.98 2.41
C ILE A 215 0.26 -3.22 3.20
N ALA A 216 0.67 -2.50 4.24
CA ALA A 216 -0.25 -1.68 5.02
C ALA A 216 -0.48 -0.32 4.33
N ASP A 217 -1.75 0.07 4.20
CA ASP A 217 -2.19 1.36 3.66
C ASP A 217 -3.24 2.00 4.58
N GLY A 218 -3.21 3.32 4.64
CA GLY A 218 -4.12 4.10 5.48
C GLY A 218 -3.58 4.41 6.88
N GLY A 219 -3.61 5.69 7.23
CA GLY A 219 -3.14 6.18 8.53
C GLY A 219 -1.63 6.29 8.68
N MET A 220 -0.84 6.05 7.62
CA MET A 220 0.61 6.19 7.63
C MET A 220 0.99 7.66 7.47
N GLU A 221 1.31 8.35 8.56
CA GLU A 221 1.64 9.78 8.57
C GLU A 221 3.11 10.06 8.90
N SER A 222 3.81 9.05 9.45
CA SER A 222 5.20 9.15 9.88
C SER A 222 5.94 7.83 9.74
N GLY A 223 7.28 7.85 9.82
CA GLY A 223 8.09 6.65 9.91
C GLY A 223 7.87 5.88 11.22
N PHE A 224 7.33 6.54 12.25
CA PHE A 224 6.91 5.87 13.49
C PHE A 224 5.70 4.96 13.25
N ASP A 225 4.74 5.38 12.41
CA ASP A 225 3.60 4.56 12.01
C ASP A 225 4.05 3.40 11.12
N ALA A 226 4.98 3.66 10.19
CA ALA A 226 5.59 2.60 9.38
C ALA A 226 6.25 1.53 10.25
N PHE A 227 7.02 1.94 11.28
CA PHE A 227 7.62 0.99 12.23
C PHE A 227 6.58 0.12 12.90
N LYS A 228 5.49 0.71 13.42
CA LYS A 228 4.42 -0.04 14.08
C LYS A 228 3.77 -1.07 13.15
N ALA A 229 3.45 -0.67 11.92
CA ALA A 229 2.87 -1.58 10.93
C ALA A 229 3.81 -2.74 10.57
N LEU A 230 5.10 -2.47 10.35
CA LEU A 230 6.11 -3.49 10.08
C LEU A 230 6.27 -4.44 11.27
N ALA A 231 6.32 -3.92 12.49
CA ALA A 231 6.47 -4.72 13.71
C ALA A 231 5.32 -5.72 13.91
N ILE A 232 4.11 -5.38 13.48
CA ILE A 232 2.91 -6.24 13.67
C ILE A 232 2.52 -7.03 12.42
N GLY A 233 3.39 -7.11 11.41
CA GLY A 233 3.26 -8.08 10.33
C GLY A 233 3.14 -7.54 8.91
N ALA A 234 3.28 -6.23 8.66
CA ALA A 234 3.44 -5.72 7.32
C ALA A 234 4.83 -6.00 6.75
N ASP A 235 4.93 -6.23 5.44
CA ASP A 235 6.21 -6.30 4.71
C ASP A 235 6.65 -4.93 4.18
N ALA A 236 5.67 -4.06 3.90
CA ALA A 236 5.88 -2.70 3.44
C ALA A 236 4.69 -1.81 3.83
N VAL A 237 4.84 -0.51 3.64
CA VAL A 237 3.76 0.46 3.86
C VAL A 237 3.62 1.39 2.67
N THR A 238 2.38 1.82 2.38
CA THR A 238 2.12 2.88 1.41
C THR A 238 1.72 4.17 2.10
N VAL A 239 2.19 5.29 1.55
CA VAL A 239 1.96 6.64 2.10
C VAL A 239 1.27 7.51 1.04
N GLY A 240 0.10 8.05 1.40
CA GLY A 240 -0.69 8.92 0.52
C GLY A 240 -0.60 10.39 0.91
N ARG A 241 -1.44 10.82 1.85
CA ARG A 241 -1.63 12.24 2.23
C ARG A 241 -0.34 13.00 2.55
N PRO A 242 0.61 12.48 3.32
CA PRO A 242 1.86 13.17 3.58
C PRO A 242 2.67 13.45 2.31
N LEU A 243 2.71 12.49 1.36
CA LEU A 243 3.43 12.67 0.10
C LEU A 243 2.68 13.61 -0.85
N MET A 244 1.34 13.59 -0.86
CA MET A 244 0.54 14.57 -1.62
C MET A 244 0.78 15.99 -1.13
N ALA A 245 0.87 16.20 0.19
CA ALA A 245 1.17 17.51 0.76
C ALA A 245 2.58 17.97 0.36
N ALA A 246 3.57 17.12 0.50
CA ALA A 246 4.96 17.39 0.13
C ALA A 246 5.12 17.66 -1.38
N LEU A 247 4.43 16.90 -2.24
CA LEU A 247 4.39 17.13 -3.68
C LEU A 247 3.82 18.51 -4.02
N LYS A 248 2.72 18.89 -3.36
CA LYS A 248 2.09 20.19 -3.57
C LYS A 248 2.99 21.35 -3.14
N GLU A 249 3.76 21.18 -2.07
CA GLU A 249 4.63 22.20 -1.49
C GLU A 249 5.92 22.39 -2.28
N ASN A 250 6.60 21.32 -2.67
CA ASN A 250 7.93 21.36 -3.27
C ASN A 250 8.17 20.31 -4.38
N GLY A 251 7.12 19.89 -5.09
CA GLY A 251 7.23 18.95 -6.22
C GLY A 251 7.94 17.63 -5.86
N ALA A 252 8.68 17.09 -6.80
CA ALA A 252 9.42 15.84 -6.63
C ALA A 252 10.44 15.90 -5.48
N ASP A 253 11.08 17.03 -5.24
CA ASP A 253 12.03 17.16 -4.14
C ASP A 253 11.35 17.11 -2.78
N GLY A 254 10.14 17.66 -2.65
CA GLY A 254 9.30 17.52 -1.44
C GLY A 254 8.96 16.05 -1.14
N VAL A 255 8.59 15.28 -2.16
CA VAL A 255 8.31 13.85 -2.03
C VAL A 255 9.55 13.08 -1.57
N ARG A 256 10.71 13.33 -2.23
CA ARG A 256 12.01 12.74 -1.83
C ARG A 256 12.31 13.01 -0.36
N ASP A 257 12.22 14.27 0.05
CA ASP A 257 12.60 14.69 1.39
C ASP A 257 11.65 14.10 2.43
N LYS A 258 10.36 14.01 2.12
CA LYS A 258 9.37 13.39 3.02
C LYS A 258 9.59 11.89 3.19
N ILE A 259 9.87 11.15 2.11
CA ILE A 259 10.19 9.72 2.20
C ILE A 259 11.47 9.51 3.02
N LYS A 260 12.49 10.33 2.81
CA LYS A 260 13.74 10.25 3.61
C LYS A 260 13.50 10.56 5.07
N GLU A 261 12.77 11.63 5.40
CA GLU A 261 12.37 11.95 6.76
C GLU A 261 11.69 10.76 7.46
N MET A 262 10.69 10.15 6.78
CA MET A 262 9.98 9.00 7.33
C MET A 262 10.91 7.77 7.47
N THR A 263 11.85 7.58 6.55
CA THR A 263 12.84 6.51 6.63
C THR A 263 13.80 6.72 7.82
N ASP A 264 14.23 7.95 8.06
CA ASP A 264 15.08 8.27 9.23
C ASP A 264 14.32 8.04 10.56
N GLN A 265 13.03 8.38 10.63
CA GLN A 265 12.17 8.09 11.77
C GLN A 265 12.02 6.57 11.98
N LEU A 266 11.81 5.79 10.92
CA LEU A 266 11.78 4.33 10.97
C LEU A 266 13.09 3.76 11.53
N LEU A 267 14.23 4.18 10.98
CA LEU A 267 15.55 3.75 11.44
C LEU A 267 15.81 4.12 12.91
N ALA A 268 15.37 5.30 13.35
CA ALA A 268 15.49 5.73 14.73
C ALA A 268 14.70 4.79 15.69
N MET A 269 13.50 4.35 15.28
CA MET A 269 12.72 3.39 16.08
C MET A 269 13.37 2.00 16.06
N MET A 270 13.83 1.53 14.91
CA MET A 270 14.54 0.25 14.79
C MET A 270 15.77 0.22 15.68
N TYR A 271 16.56 1.30 15.72
CA TYR A 271 17.70 1.39 16.61
C TYR A 271 17.30 1.29 18.10
N ARG A 272 16.20 1.97 18.49
CA ARG A 272 15.71 1.96 19.88
C ARG A 272 15.06 0.65 20.32
N THR A 273 14.76 -0.23 19.38
CA THR A 273 14.14 -1.54 19.63
C THR A 273 15.10 -2.71 19.35
N SER A 274 16.38 -2.43 19.10
CA SER A 274 17.39 -3.43 18.70
C SER A 274 17.01 -4.24 17.45
N SER A 275 16.25 -3.65 16.53
CA SER A 275 15.84 -4.27 15.27
C SER A 275 16.91 -4.01 14.22
N ALA A 276 17.67 -5.01 13.81
CA ALA A 276 18.79 -4.86 12.87
C ALA A 276 18.34 -4.54 11.44
N ASP A 277 17.19 -5.06 11.04
CA ASP A 277 16.55 -4.83 9.73
C ASP A 277 15.03 -4.94 9.84
N ILE A 278 14.33 -4.61 8.75
CA ILE A 278 12.86 -4.55 8.72
C ILE A 278 12.16 -5.91 8.86
N ARG A 279 12.84 -7.02 8.62
CA ARG A 279 12.30 -8.38 8.74
C ARG A 279 12.47 -8.97 10.15
N HIS A 280 13.33 -8.38 10.95
CA HIS A 280 13.67 -8.85 12.29
C HIS A 280 13.22 -7.85 13.38
N ILE A 281 12.10 -7.17 13.15
CA ILE A 281 11.44 -6.38 14.20
C ILE A 281 10.65 -7.35 15.07
N ASP A 282 10.99 -7.41 16.37
CA ASP A 282 10.26 -8.24 17.33
C ASP A 282 8.88 -7.62 17.61
N PRO A 283 7.76 -8.29 17.27
CA PRO A 283 6.43 -7.73 17.47
C PRO A 283 6.09 -7.46 18.93
N SER A 284 6.77 -8.12 19.88
CA SER A 284 6.56 -7.92 21.31
C SER A 284 7.02 -6.56 21.84
N VAL A 285 7.65 -5.73 20.99
CA VAL A 285 7.91 -4.31 21.33
C VAL A 285 6.65 -3.45 21.23
N ILE A 286 5.58 -3.94 20.60
CA ILE A 286 4.32 -3.21 20.45
C ILE A 286 3.37 -3.54 21.61
N TRP A 287 2.88 -2.49 22.25
CA TRP A 287 1.92 -2.56 23.34
C TRP A 287 0.65 -1.81 22.95
N GLU A 288 -0.51 -2.40 23.14
CA GLU A 288 -1.79 -1.68 23.07
C GLU A 288 -2.05 -0.95 24.41
N LYS A 289 -2.50 0.32 24.32
CA LYS A 289 -2.80 1.18 25.45
C LYS A 289 -4.12 0.80 26.13
#